data_523b5d7c0f6a5b5c1a62c9bf61e45c96
#
_entry.id   523b5d7c0f6a5b5c1a62c9bf61e45c96
#
_cell.length_a   1.000
_cell.length_b   1.000
_cell.length_c   1.000
_cell.angle_alpha   90.00
_cell.angle_beta   90.00
_cell.angle_gamma   90.00
#
_symmetry.space_group_name_H-M   'P 1'
#
loop_
_entity.id
_entity.type
_entity.pdbx_description
1 polymer ?
#
loop_
_entity_poly.entity_id
_entity_poly.type
_entity_poly.pdbx_seq_one_letter_code
_entity_poly.pdbx_strand_id
1 'polypeptide(L)'
;MRIWHFSETAYPHLPAEDDYESVRVSMPNRYYDPKIGYELYQNRIDEWCYADELGIDIMINEHHQTPTCVDPSAPIMTGVLARVTKNARLLILGNPIANRRQPVRVAEEMAMIDVMSKGRLECGFVRSVPYEIAPANSNPVRTTERMWEAHDLILKAWTTHDGPFTFEGEFFHHRMVNIWPRPYQQPHPPIWVTALSTGNATDIARKGYKLGTFLGGYEKTPPVFNAYRKAYREAGHGDEVPLENLGYSGLIFVGETEEEGRAGGQQLLWYLSHNKLPMHFKNPPGYASIDANVMALKGAQIGVRREGWVPDLDEEMAKGIVFCGTPDQVFDQLKKFYDHVGGFGNLLSMGQAGHLSHEDTKKSLTFLAKEVYPRLKELGKPTSIAAA
;
A
#
# COMPACT_ATOMS: atom_id res chain seq x y z
N MET A 1 13.37 -4.46 11.40
CA MET A 1 12.53 -4.27 10.19
C MET A 1 11.41 -5.31 10.19
N ARG A 2 10.21 -4.98 9.68
CA ARG A 2 9.09 -5.89 9.37
C ARG A 2 8.98 -6.05 7.86
N ILE A 3 8.55 -7.21 7.40
CA ILE A 3 8.16 -7.44 6.00
C ILE A 3 6.66 -7.70 5.97
N TRP A 4 5.99 -7.09 5.01
CA TRP A 4 4.58 -7.24 4.72
C TRP A 4 4.43 -7.84 3.33
N HIS A 5 3.83 -9.02 3.23
CA HIS A 5 3.51 -9.57 1.91
C HIS A 5 2.29 -8.88 1.34
N PHE A 6 2.43 -8.37 0.13
CA PHE A 6 1.43 -7.60 -0.58
C PHE A 6 1.17 -8.16 -1.97
N SER A 7 -0.07 -8.27 -2.35
CA SER A 7 -0.54 -8.55 -3.70
C SER A 7 -1.70 -7.63 -4.04
N GLU A 8 -1.76 -7.14 -5.27
CA GLU A 8 -2.94 -6.44 -5.79
C GLU A 8 -4.03 -7.38 -6.27
N THR A 9 -3.86 -8.68 -6.17
CA THR A 9 -4.83 -9.68 -6.66
C THR A 9 -5.24 -9.39 -8.11
N ALA A 10 -4.24 -9.16 -8.98
CA ALA A 10 -4.48 -8.83 -10.37
C ALA A 10 -5.06 -10.02 -11.15
N TYR A 11 -5.99 -9.73 -12.07
CA TYR A 11 -6.54 -10.71 -13.01
C TYR A 11 -5.80 -10.61 -14.35
N PRO A 12 -4.86 -11.54 -14.66
CA PRO A 12 -3.97 -11.40 -15.81
C PRO A 12 -4.53 -11.90 -17.14
N HIS A 13 -5.65 -12.62 -17.14
CA HIS A 13 -6.24 -13.24 -18.34
C HIS A 13 -7.04 -12.22 -19.15
N LEU A 14 -6.34 -11.24 -19.71
CA LEU A 14 -6.89 -10.11 -20.43
C LEU A 14 -6.50 -10.15 -21.90
N PRO A 15 -7.30 -9.56 -22.82
CA PRO A 15 -6.86 -9.31 -24.20
C PRO A 15 -5.69 -8.33 -24.23
N ALA A 16 -5.07 -8.18 -25.41
CA ALA A 16 -3.97 -7.23 -25.57
C ALA A 16 -4.36 -5.82 -25.14
N GLU A 17 -3.45 -5.11 -24.48
CA GLU A 17 -3.73 -3.77 -23.96
C GLU A 17 -4.11 -2.76 -25.03
N ASP A 18 -3.53 -2.91 -26.23
CA ASP A 18 -3.78 -2.00 -27.38
C ASP A 18 -5.20 -2.09 -27.94
N ASP A 19 -5.95 -3.16 -27.62
CA ASP A 19 -7.35 -3.29 -28.01
C ASP A 19 -8.28 -2.35 -27.22
N TYR A 20 -7.79 -1.68 -26.17
CA TYR A 20 -8.59 -0.85 -25.28
C TYR A 20 -7.89 0.46 -24.94
N GLU A 21 -8.69 1.49 -24.67
CA GLU A 21 -8.19 2.77 -24.20
C GLU A 21 -7.43 2.66 -22.88
N SER A 22 -7.91 1.82 -21.98
CA SER A 22 -7.26 1.54 -20.70
C SER A 22 -7.71 0.18 -20.16
N VAL A 23 -6.77 -0.72 -19.91
CA VAL A 23 -7.03 -1.97 -19.17
C VAL A 23 -7.54 -1.65 -17.77
N ARG A 24 -7.00 -0.62 -17.12
CA ARG A 24 -7.30 -0.28 -15.74
C ARG A 24 -8.71 0.28 -15.54
N VAL A 25 -9.28 0.99 -16.51
CA VAL A 25 -10.55 1.74 -16.33
C VAL A 25 -11.66 1.31 -17.28
N SER A 26 -11.34 1.02 -18.54
CA SER A 26 -12.35 0.80 -19.58
C SER A 26 -12.47 -0.66 -20.05
N MET A 27 -11.73 -1.59 -19.44
CA MET A 27 -11.78 -3.00 -19.78
C MET A 27 -13.16 -3.60 -19.45
N PRO A 28 -13.85 -4.18 -20.44
CA PRO A 28 -15.15 -4.81 -20.20
C PRO A 28 -15.04 -6.06 -19.32
N ASN A 29 -15.90 -6.17 -18.32
CA ASN A 29 -15.89 -7.31 -17.37
C ASN A 29 -16.33 -8.65 -17.97
N ARG A 30 -16.79 -8.70 -19.24
CA ARG A 30 -17.03 -9.95 -19.96
C ARG A 30 -15.79 -10.85 -20.10
N TYR A 31 -14.60 -10.27 -19.93
CA TYR A 31 -13.34 -11.02 -19.97
C TYR A 31 -12.99 -11.67 -18.62
N TYR A 32 -13.72 -11.35 -17.56
CA TYR A 32 -13.53 -11.99 -16.28
C TYR A 32 -14.27 -13.34 -16.25
N ASP A 33 -13.51 -14.43 -16.10
CA ASP A 33 -14.07 -15.76 -15.86
C ASP A 33 -14.16 -15.97 -14.34
N PRO A 34 -15.38 -16.12 -13.76
CA PRO A 34 -15.54 -16.37 -12.33
C PRO A 34 -14.86 -17.65 -11.82
N LYS A 35 -14.62 -18.64 -12.67
CA LYS A 35 -13.91 -19.88 -12.27
C LYS A 35 -12.43 -19.62 -12.06
N ILE A 36 -11.82 -18.89 -12.99
CA ILE A 36 -10.43 -18.40 -12.84
C ILE A 36 -10.35 -17.47 -11.63
N GLY A 37 -11.33 -16.58 -11.46
CA GLY A 37 -11.42 -15.70 -10.30
C GLY A 37 -11.51 -16.45 -8.97
N TYR A 38 -12.24 -17.56 -8.93
CA TYR A 38 -12.27 -18.42 -7.75
C TYR A 38 -10.89 -18.96 -7.40
N GLU A 39 -10.19 -19.58 -8.36
CA GLU A 39 -8.83 -20.11 -8.15
C GLU A 39 -7.86 -19.00 -7.73
N LEU A 40 -7.99 -17.82 -8.33
CA LEU A 40 -7.17 -16.66 -7.98
C LEU A 40 -7.34 -16.28 -6.50
N TYR A 41 -8.57 -16.17 -6.01
CA TYR A 41 -8.82 -15.86 -4.59
C TYR A 41 -8.32 -16.95 -3.66
N GLN A 42 -8.51 -18.24 -3.98
CA GLN A 42 -7.98 -19.33 -3.15
C GLN A 42 -6.46 -19.26 -3.06
N ASN A 43 -5.78 -19.12 -4.20
CA ASN A 43 -4.32 -19.00 -4.25
C ASN A 43 -3.81 -17.80 -3.43
N ARG A 44 -4.47 -16.64 -3.51
CA ARG A 44 -4.07 -15.45 -2.73
C ARG A 44 -4.25 -15.67 -1.23
N ILE A 45 -5.38 -16.24 -0.81
CA ILE A 45 -5.61 -16.56 0.61
C ILE A 45 -4.55 -17.54 1.12
N ASP A 46 -4.24 -18.58 0.35
CA ASP A 46 -3.21 -19.57 0.72
C ASP A 46 -1.81 -18.95 0.79
N GLU A 47 -1.46 -18.02 -0.10
CA GLU A 47 -0.19 -17.29 -0.06
C GLU A 47 -0.09 -16.40 1.20
N TRP A 48 -1.16 -15.72 1.59
CA TRP A 48 -1.18 -14.96 2.83
C TRP A 48 -1.14 -15.83 4.08
N CYS A 49 -1.82 -16.99 4.07
CA CYS A 49 -1.68 -17.97 5.15
C CYS A 49 -0.24 -18.49 5.25
N TYR A 50 0.38 -18.76 4.12
CA TYR A 50 1.77 -19.20 4.07
C TYR A 50 2.75 -18.11 4.54
N ALA A 51 2.49 -16.84 4.23
CA ALA A 51 3.25 -15.71 4.76
C ALA A 51 3.17 -15.66 6.31
N ASP A 52 1.98 -15.87 6.90
CA ASP A 52 1.79 -15.97 8.36
C ASP A 52 2.62 -17.11 8.96
N GLU A 53 2.65 -18.30 8.33
CA GLU A 53 3.46 -19.44 8.76
C GLU A 53 4.97 -19.13 8.74
N LEU A 54 5.40 -18.32 7.79
CA LEU A 54 6.80 -17.88 7.64
C LEU A 54 7.15 -16.68 8.55
N GLY A 55 6.19 -16.13 9.30
CA GLY A 55 6.41 -14.96 10.17
C GLY A 55 6.53 -13.64 9.41
N ILE A 56 5.94 -13.57 8.23
CA ILE A 56 5.77 -12.36 7.42
C ILE A 56 4.38 -11.79 7.67
N ASP A 57 4.28 -10.47 7.86
CA ASP A 57 3.02 -9.77 8.03
C ASP A 57 2.28 -9.59 6.68
N ILE A 58 1.00 -9.27 6.73
CA ILE A 58 0.13 -9.27 5.56
C ILE A 58 -0.37 -7.86 5.29
N MET A 59 -0.26 -7.40 4.04
CA MET A 59 -0.84 -6.15 3.60
C MET A 59 -1.88 -6.40 2.50
N ILE A 60 -3.02 -5.74 2.64
CA ILE A 60 -4.15 -5.76 1.69
C ILE A 60 -4.38 -4.33 1.21
N ASN A 61 -4.62 -4.17 -0.09
CA ASN A 61 -5.11 -2.93 -0.67
C ASN A 61 -6.53 -3.08 -1.21
N GLU A 62 -7.05 -2.00 -1.76
CA GLU A 62 -8.37 -1.94 -2.35
C GLU A 62 -8.34 -1.07 -3.60
N HIS A 63 -8.84 -1.61 -4.72
CA HIS A 63 -9.12 -0.87 -5.93
C HIS A 63 -10.47 -1.26 -6.51
N HIS A 64 -11.09 -0.37 -7.26
CA HIS A 64 -12.46 -0.55 -7.69
C HIS A 64 -12.59 -0.57 -9.21
N GLN A 65 -13.46 -1.49 -9.72
CA GLN A 65 -13.86 -1.57 -11.13
C GLN A 65 -12.68 -1.71 -12.10
N THR A 66 -11.67 -2.49 -11.70
CA THR A 66 -10.45 -2.68 -12.48
C THR A 66 -9.97 -4.14 -12.42
N PRO A 67 -9.53 -4.73 -13.55
CA PRO A 67 -8.93 -6.06 -13.52
C PRO A 67 -7.52 -6.08 -12.94
N THR A 68 -6.89 -4.92 -12.76
CA THR A 68 -5.54 -4.85 -12.18
C THR A 68 -5.53 -5.08 -10.67
N CYS A 69 -6.72 -5.03 -10.04
CA CYS A 69 -6.93 -5.44 -8.66
C CYS A 69 -8.40 -5.89 -8.52
N VAL A 70 -8.60 -7.19 -8.37
CA VAL A 70 -9.97 -7.74 -8.18
C VAL A 70 -10.30 -7.92 -6.70
N ASP A 71 -9.72 -7.11 -5.84
CA ASP A 71 -10.03 -7.00 -4.42
C ASP A 71 -10.74 -5.65 -4.12
N PRO A 72 -12.05 -5.55 -4.42
CA PRO A 72 -12.79 -4.30 -4.28
C PRO A 72 -13.23 -4.00 -2.84
N SER A 73 -12.86 -4.85 -1.89
CA SER A 73 -13.20 -4.69 -0.48
C SER A 73 -12.11 -5.29 0.42
N ALA A 74 -11.12 -4.48 0.72
CA ALA A 74 -10.09 -4.87 1.69
C ALA A 74 -10.67 -5.32 3.05
N PRO A 75 -11.75 -4.72 3.59
CA PRO A 75 -12.37 -5.20 4.82
C PRO A 75 -12.88 -6.64 4.74
N ILE A 76 -13.47 -7.05 3.62
CA ILE A 76 -13.99 -8.43 3.46
C ILE A 76 -12.81 -9.41 3.47
N MET A 77 -11.79 -9.17 2.65
CA MET A 77 -10.61 -10.02 2.59
C MET A 77 -9.89 -10.09 3.94
N THR A 78 -9.70 -8.94 4.58
CA THR A 78 -9.04 -8.90 5.90
C THR A 78 -9.86 -9.61 6.97
N GLY A 79 -11.19 -9.58 6.89
CA GLY A 79 -12.08 -10.37 7.76
C GLY A 79 -11.87 -11.87 7.61
N VAL A 80 -11.69 -12.37 6.38
CA VAL A 80 -11.32 -13.78 6.11
C VAL A 80 -9.96 -14.07 6.73
N LEU A 81 -8.95 -13.24 6.45
CA LEU A 81 -7.58 -13.42 6.95
C LEU A 81 -7.50 -13.32 8.48
N ALA A 82 -8.29 -12.48 9.12
CA ALA A 82 -8.38 -12.42 10.57
C ALA A 82 -8.74 -13.77 11.21
N ARG A 83 -9.53 -14.61 10.50
CA ARG A 83 -9.94 -15.95 10.97
C ARG A 83 -8.94 -17.03 10.61
N VAL A 84 -8.36 -17.01 9.40
CA VAL A 84 -7.53 -18.11 8.90
C VAL A 84 -6.05 -17.98 9.26
N THR A 85 -5.57 -16.77 9.59
CA THR A 85 -4.21 -16.50 10.07
C THR A 85 -4.15 -16.42 11.59
N LYS A 86 -2.95 -16.57 12.17
CA LYS A 86 -2.75 -16.66 13.64
C LYS A 86 -1.89 -15.55 14.21
N ASN A 87 -0.78 -15.21 13.57
CA ASN A 87 0.28 -14.37 14.12
C ASN A 87 0.52 -13.08 13.35
N ALA A 88 0.41 -13.13 12.02
CA ALA A 88 0.67 -11.98 11.15
C ALA A 88 -0.21 -10.79 11.53
N ARG A 89 0.38 -9.60 11.55
CA ARG A 89 -0.39 -8.36 11.54
C ARG A 89 -1.06 -8.20 10.18
N LEU A 90 -2.19 -7.54 10.19
CA LEU A 90 -3.03 -7.34 9.02
C LEU A 90 -3.11 -5.83 8.74
N LEU A 91 -2.42 -5.37 7.72
CA LEU A 91 -2.42 -3.98 7.31
C LEU A 91 -3.36 -3.78 6.13
N ILE A 92 -4.41 -2.99 6.31
CA ILE A 92 -5.17 -2.45 5.18
C ILE A 92 -4.51 -1.15 4.75
N LEU A 93 -3.83 -1.16 3.58
CA LEU A 93 -3.20 0.05 3.04
C LEU A 93 -3.42 0.14 1.52
N GLY A 94 -4.61 0.71 1.08
CA GLY A 94 -5.41 1.48 1.99
C GLY A 94 -6.89 1.52 1.65
N ASN A 95 -7.58 1.95 2.65
CA ASN A 95 -8.99 2.24 2.49
C ASN A 95 -9.18 3.66 1.92
N PRO A 96 -9.85 3.84 0.77
CA PRO A 96 -10.00 5.15 0.11
C PRO A 96 -11.10 5.99 0.76
N ILE A 97 -10.87 6.44 2.00
CA ILE A 97 -11.89 7.10 2.84
C ILE A 97 -12.41 8.43 2.28
N ALA A 98 -11.65 9.09 1.38
CA ALA A 98 -12.15 10.26 0.68
C ALA A 98 -13.33 9.95 -0.27
N ASN A 99 -13.42 8.71 -0.77
CA ASN A 99 -14.48 8.25 -1.65
C ASN A 99 -15.66 7.60 -0.90
N ARG A 100 -15.50 7.33 0.40
CA ARG A 100 -16.56 6.73 1.21
C ARG A 100 -17.63 7.75 1.56
N ARG A 101 -18.89 7.42 1.27
CA ARG A 101 -20.03 8.24 1.66
C ARG A 101 -20.35 8.14 3.16
N GLN A 102 -19.94 7.06 3.77
CA GLN A 102 -20.26 6.66 5.15
C GLN A 102 -18.97 6.32 5.93
N PRO A 103 -18.16 7.31 6.38
CA PRO A 103 -16.95 7.01 7.15
C PRO A 103 -17.22 6.25 8.45
N VAL A 104 -18.39 6.41 9.07
CA VAL A 104 -18.80 5.63 10.25
C VAL A 104 -18.82 4.14 9.95
N ARG A 105 -19.24 3.74 8.73
CA ARG A 105 -19.19 2.33 8.32
C ARG A 105 -17.77 1.79 8.27
N VAL A 106 -16.82 2.59 7.83
CA VAL A 106 -15.39 2.21 7.87
C VAL A 106 -14.94 2.01 9.32
N ALA A 107 -15.35 2.89 10.24
CA ALA A 107 -15.03 2.74 11.66
C ALA A 107 -15.57 1.43 12.24
N GLU A 108 -16.79 1.04 11.90
CA GLU A 108 -17.40 -0.23 12.34
C GLU A 108 -16.67 -1.45 11.77
N GLU A 109 -16.37 -1.46 10.47
CA GLU A 109 -15.67 -2.55 9.78
C GLU A 109 -14.27 -2.77 10.36
N MET A 110 -13.51 -1.71 10.53
CA MET A 110 -12.17 -1.79 11.11
C MET A 110 -12.22 -2.26 12.57
N ALA A 111 -13.14 -1.73 13.37
CA ALA A 111 -13.30 -2.16 14.75
C ALA A 111 -13.68 -3.64 14.86
N MET A 112 -14.57 -4.13 13.99
CA MET A 112 -14.96 -5.54 13.93
C MET A 112 -13.77 -6.44 13.58
N ILE A 113 -12.99 -6.09 12.55
CA ILE A 113 -11.79 -6.84 12.15
C ILE A 113 -10.75 -6.83 13.28
N ASP A 114 -10.56 -5.69 13.95
CA ASP A 114 -9.62 -5.58 15.06
C ASP A 114 -9.98 -6.50 16.22
N VAL A 115 -11.26 -6.59 16.57
CA VAL A 115 -11.76 -7.55 17.56
C VAL A 115 -11.58 -9.00 17.09
N MET A 116 -11.96 -9.32 15.86
CA MET A 116 -11.84 -10.68 15.29
C MET A 116 -10.37 -11.15 15.23
N SER A 117 -9.46 -10.25 14.94
CA SER A 117 -8.01 -10.53 14.85
C SER A 117 -7.29 -10.43 16.20
N LYS A 118 -7.98 -10.07 17.29
CA LYS A 118 -7.35 -9.85 18.60
C LYS A 118 -6.27 -8.75 18.58
N GLY A 119 -6.54 -7.63 17.90
CA GLY A 119 -5.61 -6.50 17.86
C GLY A 119 -4.44 -6.65 16.89
N ARG A 120 -4.58 -7.50 15.86
CA ARG A 120 -3.54 -7.62 14.81
C ARG A 120 -3.74 -6.62 13.66
N LEU A 121 -4.85 -5.88 13.63
CA LEU A 121 -5.14 -4.92 12.57
C LEU A 121 -4.25 -3.67 12.67
N GLU A 122 -3.80 -3.17 11.53
CA GLU A 122 -3.31 -1.81 11.31
C GLU A 122 -4.16 -1.14 10.22
N CYS A 123 -4.54 0.11 10.43
CA CYS A 123 -5.49 0.81 9.55
C CYS A 123 -4.77 1.81 8.66
N GLY A 124 -4.78 1.58 7.36
CA GLY A 124 -4.23 2.51 6.39
C GLY A 124 -5.33 3.28 5.64
N PHE A 125 -5.21 4.60 5.63
CA PHE A 125 -6.11 5.50 4.94
C PHE A 125 -5.43 6.12 3.72
N VAL A 126 -6.17 6.19 2.63
CA VAL A 126 -5.69 6.80 1.39
C VAL A 126 -6.72 7.79 0.85
N ARG A 127 -6.22 8.77 0.10
CA ARG A 127 -7.07 9.75 -0.58
C ARG A 127 -7.88 9.12 -1.71
N SER A 128 -7.50 7.95 -2.18
CA SER A 128 -7.87 7.34 -3.44
C SER A 128 -6.98 7.76 -4.61
N VAL A 129 -7.04 6.98 -5.67
CA VAL A 129 -6.36 7.25 -6.94
C VAL A 129 -7.29 8.01 -7.88
N PRO A 130 -6.75 8.86 -8.78
CA PRO A 130 -7.59 9.75 -9.59
C PRO A 130 -8.57 9.02 -10.49
N TYR A 131 -8.21 7.86 -11.03
CA TYR A 131 -9.09 7.10 -11.93
C TYR A 131 -10.29 6.44 -11.22
N GLU A 132 -10.30 6.36 -9.90
CA GLU A 132 -11.43 5.84 -9.12
C GLU A 132 -12.47 6.91 -8.75
N ILE A 133 -12.19 8.18 -9.00
CA ILE A 133 -13.12 9.27 -8.68
C ILE A 133 -14.45 9.10 -9.42
N ALA A 134 -14.40 8.83 -10.73
CA ALA A 134 -15.59 8.63 -11.53
C ALA A 134 -16.36 7.35 -11.15
N PRO A 135 -15.72 6.16 -11.04
CA PRO A 135 -16.39 4.94 -10.56
C PRO A 135 -17.01 5.08 -9.18
N ALA A 136 -16.36 5.78 -8.27
CA ALA A 136 -16.89 6.03 -6.92
C ALA A 136 -18.01 7.08 -6.88
N ASN A 137 -18.32 7.72 -8.01
CA ASN A 137 -19.24 8.88 -8.07
C ASN A 137 -18.88 9.93 -7.01
N SER A 138 -17.58 10.23 -6.92
CA SER A 138 -16.99 11.15 -5.95
C SER A 138 -16.62 12.49 -6.60
N ASN A 139 -16.59 13.55 -5.79
CA ASN A 139 -16.11 14.84 -6.24
C ASN A 139 -14.57 14.88 -6.22
N PRO A 140 -13.87 15.19 -7.33
CA PRO A 140 -12.42 15.31 -7.36
C PRO A 140 -11.88 16.51 -6.57
N VAL A 141 -12.71 17.52 -6.34
CA VAL A 141 -12.30 18.76 -5.67
C VAL A 141 -12.18 18.53 -4.16
N ARG A 142 -11.09 19.00 -3.57
CA ARG A 142 -10.86 18.97 -2.12
C ARG A 142 -10.89 17.56 -1.51
N THR A 143 -10.40 16.57 -2.26
CA THR A 143 -10.36 15.17 -1.78
C THR A 143 -9.44 14.99 -0.57
N THR A 144 -8.40 15.80 -0.44
CA THR A 144 -7.49 15.75 0.72
C THR A 144 -8.19 16.21 2.00
N GLU A 145 -8.89 17.31 1.96
CA GLU A 145 -9.66 17.84 3.10
C GLU A 145 -10.78 16.88 3.49
N ARG A 146 -11.49 16.33 2.49
CA ARG A 146 -12.51 15.31 2.73
C ARG A 146 -11.91 14.05 3.38
N MET A 147 -10.72 13.62 2.96
CA MET A 147 -10.03 12.47 3.58
C MET A 147 -9.75 12.75 5.06
N TRP A 148 -9.22 13.91 5.38
CA TRP A 148 -8.92 14.25 6.77
C TRP A 148 -10.16 14.43 7.63
N GLU A 149 -11.26 14.97 7.09
CA GLU A 149 -12.52 15.04 7.84
C GLU A 149 -13.15 13.66 8.06
N ALA A 150 -13.08 12.76 7.06
CA ALA A 150 -13.49 11.37 7.22
C ALA A 150 -12.65 10.66 8.29
N HIS A 151 -11.33 10.87 8.28
CA HIS A 151 -10.41 10.37 9.29
C HIS A 151 -10.80 10.86 10.70
N ASP A 152 -11.06 12.17 10.87
CA ASP A 152 -11.40 12.74 12.17
C ASP A 152 -12.73 12.19 12.71
N LEU A 153 -13.71 11.95 11.82
CA LEU A 153 -14.96 11.28 12.18
C LEU A 153 -14.73 9.82 12.60
N ILE A 154 -13.90 9.08 11.87
CA ILE A 154 -13.54 7.69 12.21
C ILE A 154 -12.85 7.63 13.58
N LEU A 155 -11.87 8.48 13.81
CA LEU A 155 -11.17 8.56 15.09
C LEU A 155 -12.13 8.86 16.23
N LYS A 156 -12.99 9.86 16.05
CA LYS A 156 -14.00 10.23 17.05
C LYS A 156 -14.93 9.05 17.34
N ALA A 157 -15.33 8.29 16.30
CA ALA A 157 -16.17 7.10 16.49
C ALA A 157 -15.47 6.01 17.31
N TRP A 158 -14.15 5.81 17.11
CA TRP A 158 -13.38 4.83 17.87
C TRP A 158 -13.10 5.21 19.32
N THR A 159 -13.05 6.51 19.62
CA THR A 159 -12.59 7.01 20.91
C THR A 159 -13.69 7.60 21.79
N THR A 160 -14.93 7.74 21.29
CA THR A 160 -16.07 8.19 22.08
C THR A 160 -16.80 6.99 22.70
N HIS A 161 -16.82 6.92 24.03
CA HIS A 161 -17.34 5.74 24.76
C HIS A 161 -18.58 6.03 25.61
N ASP A 162 -18.90 7.29 25.85
CA ASP A 162 -19.94 7.70 26.82
C ASP A 162 -21.27 8.06 26.12
N GLY A 163 -21.62 7.33 25.09
CA GLY A 163 -22.89 7.46 24.39
C GLY A 163 -22.75 8.11 23.01
N PRO A 164 -23.88 8.28 22.30
CA PRO A 164 -23.85 8.78 20.93
C PRO A 164 -23.39 10.24 20.87
N PHE A 165 -22.68 10.58 19.78
CA PHE A 165 -22.31 11.93 19.45
C PHE A 165 -22.88 12.39 18.11
N THR A 166 -22.86 13.68 17.87
CA THR A 166 -23.14 14.31 16.59
C THR A 166 -21.84 14.82 15.99
N PHE A 167 -21.70 14.68 14.69
CA PHE A 167 -20.59 15.22 13.90
C PHE A 167 -21.18 16.10 12.79
N GLU A 168 -20.84 17.37 12.80
CA GLU A 168 -21.26 18.37 11.82
C GLU A 168 -19.99 18.97 11.20
N GLY A 169 -19.49 18.31 10.14
CA GLY A 169 -18.34 18.76 9.37
C GLY A 169 -18.74 19.54 8.13
N GLU A 170 -17.80 19.78 7.25
CA GLU A 170 -18.04 20.39 5.95
C GLU A 170 -18.52 19.37 4.91
N PHE A 171 -17.98 18.15 4.97
CA PHE A 171 -18.25 17.07 4.02
C PHE A 171 -19.17 16.00 4.59
N PHE A 172 -19.15 15.80 5.91
CA PHE A 172 -19.90 14.73 6.57
C PHE A 172 -20.75 15.26 7.72
N HIS A 173 -22.01 14.85 7.73
CA HIS A 173 -22.98 15.17 8.77
C HIS A 173 -23.58 13.87 9.30
N HIS A 174 -23.26 13.53 10.54
CA HIS A 174 -23.70 12.30 11.19
C HIS A 174 -24.29 12.59 12.56
N ARG A 175 -25.41 11.97 12.85
CA ARG A 175 -26.11 12.12 14.14
C ARG A 175 -26.22 10.78 14.83
N MET A 176 -26.20 10.82 16.16
CA MET A 176 -26.33 9.64 17.00
C MET A 176 -25.31 8.54 16.67
N VAL A 177 -24.05 8.94 16.39
CA VAL A 177 -22.97 7.99 16.12
C VAL A 177 -22.58 7.31 17.43
N ASN A 178 -22.67 5.97 17.43
CA ASN A 178 -22.32 5.12 18.56
C ASN A 178 -22.02 3.73 18.03
N ILE A 179 -20.76 3.48 17.66
CA ILE A 179 -20.37 2.24 16.97
C ILE A 179 -20.30 1.03 17.91
N TRP A 180 -20.70 -0.13 17.39
CA TRP A 180 -20.57 -1.45 18.03
C TRP A 180 -20.09 -2.45 16.99
N PRO A 181 -18.90 -3.12 17.22
CA PRO A 181 -18.04 -3.05 18.40
C PRO A 181 -17.16 -1.77 18.40
N ARG A 182 -16.50 -1.51 19.54
CA ARG A 182 -15.34 -0.62 19.59
C ARG A 182 -14.06 -1.41 19.27
N PRO A 183 -12.96 -0.75 18.85
CA PRO A 183 -11.69 -1.43 18.57
C PRO A 183 -11.16 -2.21 19.78
N TYR A 184 -10.49 -3.33 19.51
CA TYR A 184 -9.79 -4.13 20.51
C TYR A 184 -8.56 -3.37 21.03
N GLN A 185 -7.80 -2.77 20.13
CA GLN A 185 -6.64 -1.93 20.44
C GLN A 185 -7.10 -0.57 20.96
N GLN A 186 -6.40 -0.05 21.98
CA GLN A 186 -6.73 1.24 22.60
C GLN A 186 -5.59 2.23 22.45
N PRO A 187 -5.86 3.51 22.15
CA PRO A 187 -7.18 4.10 21.90
C PRO A 187 -7.80 3.69 20.56
N HIS A 188 -7.02 3.19 19.63
CA HIS A 188 -7.43 2.69 18.30
C HIS A 188 -6.27 1.89 17.66
N PRO A 189 -6.52 1.12 16.58
CA PRO A 189 -5.46 0.47 15.82
C PRO A 189 -4.43 1.46 15.29
N PRO A 190 -3.16 1.06 15.08
CA PRO A 190 -2.14 1.91 14.46
C PRO A 190 -2.61 2.44 13.09
N ILE A 191 -2.34 3.72 12.84
CA ILE A 191 -2.78 4.40 11.61
C ILE A 191 -1.61 4.55 10.65
N TRP A 192 -1.88 4.24 9.40
CA TRP A 192 -1.01 4.46 8.26
C TRP A 192 -1.66 5.41 7.26
N VAL A 193 -0.85 6.20 6.57
CA VAL A 193 -1.30 6.99 5.43
C VAL A 193 -0.25 6.92 4.33
N THR A 194 -0.68 6.86 3.07
CA THR A 194 0.24 6.85 1.93
C THR A 194 0.67 8.25 1.55
N ALA A 195 1.95 8.42 1.20
CA ALA A 195 2.46 9.65 0.62
C ALA A 195 3.44 9.39 -0.52
N LEU A 196 3.23 10.12 -1.62
CA LEU A 196 4.14 10.20 -2.78
C LEU A 196 4.70 11.62 -2.95
N SER A 197 4.38 12.54 -2.04
CA SER A 197 4.85 13.93 -2.06
C SER A 197 5.31 14.38 -0.68
N THR A 198 6.18 15.38 -0.65
CA THR A 198 6.70 15.98 0.58
C THR A 198 5.62 16.64 1.43
N GLY A 199 4.62 17.27 0.80
CA GLY A 199 3.50 17.91 1.49
C GLY A 199 2.68 16.89 2.29
N ASN A 200 2.26 15.79 1.63
CA ASN A 200 1.50 14.75 2.31
C ASN A 200 2.34 14.08 3.43
N ALA A 201 3.63 13.84 3.20
CA ALA A 201 4.51 13.30 4.23
C ALA A 201 4.60 14.20 5.47
N THR A 202 4.63 15.53 5.26
CA THR A 202 4.61 16.52 6.34
C THR A 202 3.33 16.42 7.18
N ASP A 203 2.17 16.32 6.55
CA ASP A 203 0.88 16.25 7.25
C ASP A 203 0.73 14.94 8.06
N ILE A 204 1.22 13.82 7.50
CA ILE A 204 1.24 12.53 8.18
C ILE A 204 2.15 12.56 9.41
N ALA A 205 3.35 13.13 9.25
CA ALA A 205 4.33 13.25 10.32
C ALA A 205 3.84 14.11 11.50
N ARG A 206 3.14 15.22 11.22
CA ARG A 206 2.54 16.08 12.25
C ARG A 206 1.53 15.35 13.13
N LYS A 207 0.88 14.33 12.59
CA LYS A 207 -0.06 13.47 13.34
C LYS A 207 0.63 12.28 14.02
N GLY A 208 1.92 12.06 13.80
CA GLY A 208 2.68 10.93 14.34
C GLY A 208 2.32 9.58 13.71
N TYR A 209 1.63 9.56 12.56
CA TYR A 209 1.18 8.34 11.90
C TYR A 209 2.29 7.69 11.08
N LYS A 210 2.13 6.40 10.80
CA LYS A 210 3.04 5.67 9.94
C LYS A 210 2.82 6.07 8.47
N LEU A 211 3.91 6.21 7.74
CA LEU A 211 3.92 6.56 6.33
C LEU A 211 4.27 5.35 5.47
N GLY A 212 3.46 5.06 4.45
CA GLY A 212 3.80 4.14 3.37
C GLY A 212 4.08 4.91 2.08
N THR A 213 5.22 4.65 1.42
CA THR A 213 5.50 5.17 0.08
C THR A 213 5.70 4.03 -0.91
N PHE A 214 5.28 4.24 -2.16
CA PHE A 214 5.16 3.18 -3.16
C PHE A 214 6.01 3.50 -4.38
N LEU A 215 6.90 2.57 -4.76
CA LEU A 215 7.66 2.56 -6.01
C LEU A 215 8.38 3.89 -6.31
N GLY A 216 8.79 4.60 -5.24
CA GLY A 216 9.47 5.89 -5.37
C GLY A 216 10.94 5.78 -5.79
N GLY A 217 11.54 4.62 -5.55
CA GLY A 217 12.93 4.35 -5.88
C GLY A 217 13.92 5.30 -5.20
N TYR A 218 15.16 5.26 -5.69
CA TYR A 218 16.27 6.07 -5.17
C TYR A 218 16.05 7.59 -5.29
N GLU A 219 15.28 8.03 -6.28
CA GLU A 219 15.10 9.46 -6.55
C GLU A 219 13.98 10.08 -5.70
N LYS A 220 12.81 9.43 -5.62
CA LYS A 220 11.60 10.05 -5.05
C LYS A 220 11.41 9.74 -3.57
N THR A 221 11.98 8.64 -3.05
CA THR A 221 11.79 8.24 -1.65
C THR A 221 12.54 9.15 -0.67
N PRO A 222 13.81 9.55 -0.89
CA PRO A 222 14.54 10.37 0.08
C PRO A 222 13.87 11.70 0.40
N PRO A 223 13.39 12.52 -0.56
CA PRO A 223 12.71 13.78 -0.22
C PRO A 223 11.45 13.57 0.59
N VAL A 224 10.68 12.50 0.35
CA VAL A 224 9.47 12.17 1.11
C VAL A 224 9.83 11.80 2.55
N PHE A 225 10.81 10.90 2.75
CA PHE A 225 11.25 10.51 4.09
C PHE A 225 11.90 11.66 4.86
N ASN A 226 12.66 12.50 4.19
CA ASN A 226 13.29 13.67 4.83
C ASN A 226 12.25 14.72 5.25
N ALA A 227 11.20 14.95 4.43
CA ALA A 227 10.09 15.83 4.81
C ALA A 227 9.34 15.27 6.04
N TYR A 228 9.10 13.95 6.08
CA TYR A 228 8.51 13.30 7.24
C TYR A 228 9.37 13.49 8.49
N ARG A 229 10.67 13.16 8.43
CA ARG A 229 11.58 13.27 9.58
C ARG A 229 11.66 14.70 10.12
N LYS A 230 11.71 15.69 9.22
CA LYS A 230 11.69 17.09 9.60
C LYS A 230 10.40 17.47 10.33
N ALA A 231 9.26 17.20 9.74
CA ALA A 231 7.96 17.58 10.28
C ALA A 231 7.62 16.83 11.59
N TYR A 232 8.07 15.59 11.76
CA TYR A 232 7.91 14.80 12.98
C TYR A 232 8.59 15.47 14.18
N ARG A 233 9.85 15.92 13.99
CA ARG A 233 10.60 16.68 15.02
C ARG A 233 9.96 18.03 15.30
N GLU A 234 9.58 18.77 14.26
CA GLU A 234 8.93 20.08 14.40
C GLU A 234 7.58 20.00 15.13
N ALA A 235 6.89 18.87 15.02
CA ALA A 235 5.64 18.62 15.75
C ALA A 235 5.85 18.17 17.22
N GLY A 236 7.09 18.01 17.66
CA GLY A 236 7.41 17.66 19.05
C GLY A 236 7.22 16.17 19.39
N HIS A 237 7.17 15.28 18.40
CA HIS A 237 7.04 13.84 18.65
C HIS A 237 8.35 13.17 19.08
N GLY A 238 9.48 13.89 19.03
CA GLY A 238 10.82 13.44 19.42
C GLY A 238 11.89 13.81 18.40
N ASP A 239 13.15 13.73 18.81
CA ASP A 239 14.29 14.09 17.98
C ASP A 239 14.60 13.02 16.92
N GLU A 240 14.34 11.76 17.26
CA GLU A 240 14.51 10.62 16.37
C GLU A 240 13.15 10.06 15.92
N VAL A 241 13.04 9.80 14.62
CA VAL A 241 11.86 9.16 14.05
C VAL A 241 11.99 7.65 14.19
N PRO A 242 11.06 6.96 14.86
CA PRO A 242 11.06 5.51 14.88
C PRO A 242 11.04 4.95 13.45
N LEU A 243 11.96 4.05 13.12
CA LEU A 243 12.03 3.46 11.79
C LEU A 243 10.71 2.78 11.39
N GLU A 244 9.99 2.24 12.36
CA GLU A 244 8.66 1.63 12.19
C GLU A 244 7.58 2.60 11.70
N ASN A 245 7.84 3.90 11.73
CA ASN A 245 6.94 4.90 11.14
C ASN A 245 7.14 5.07 9.64
N LEU A 246 8.18 4.49 9.06
CA LEU A 246 8.50 4.60 7.64
C LEU A 246 8.38 3.25 6.95
N GLY A 247 7.61 3.21 5.86
CA GLY A 247 7.40 2.05 5.02
C GLY A 247 7.72 2.34 3.55
N TYR A 248 8.40 1.40 2.90
CA TYR A 248 8.70 1.43 1.48
C TYR A 248 8.12 0.21 0.78
N SER A 249 7.40 0.43 -0.32
CA SER A 249 6.92 -0.65 -1.18
C SER A 249 7.77 -0.77 -2.44
N GLY A 250 8.24 -2.00 -2.70
CA GLY A 250 8.95 -2.38 -3.91
C GLY A 250 8.47 -3.73 -4.44
N LEU A 251 8.76 -4.00 -5.70
CA LEU A 251 8.52 -5.28 -6.36
C LEU A 251 9.68 -6.21 -5.98
N ILE A 252 9.38 -7.32 -5.28
CA ILE A 252 10.44 -8.18 -4.72
C ILE A 252 10.22 -9.63 -5.12
N PHE A 253 11.22 -10.25 -5.75
CA PHE A 253 11.23 -11.67 -6.04
C PHE A 253 12.60 -12.28 -5.74
N VAL A 254 12.60 -13.33 -4.94
CA VAL A 254 13.80 -14.08 -4.55
C VAL A 254 13.76 -15.45 -5.19
N GLY A 255 14.70 -15.72 -6.08
CA GLY A 255 14.90 -17.02 -6.71
C GLY A 255 16.03 -17.80 -6.05
N GLU A 256 16.09 -19.10 -6.32
CA GLU A 256 17.22 -19.95 -5.92
C GLU A 256 18.48 -19.60 -6.71
N THR A 257 18.28 -19.27 -7.98
CA THR A 257 19.33 -18.81 -8.90
C THR A 257 19.04 -17.39 -9.36
N GLU A 258 20.05 -16.71 -9.91
CA GLU A 258 19.88 -15.39 -10.52
C GLU A 258 18.90 -15.44 -11.68
N GLU A 259 18.93 -16.47 -12.51
CA GLU A 259 18.02 -16.65 -13.64
C GLU A 259 16.56 -16.73 -13.16
N GLU A 260 16.28 -17.58 -12.17
CA GLU A 260 14.92 -17.67 -11.57
C GLU A 260 14.50 -16.33 -10.94
N GLY A 261 15.39 -15.70 -10.18
CA GLY A 261 15.13 -14.42 -9.54
C GLY A 261 14.75 -13.34 -10.57
N ARG A 262 15.51 -13.24 -11.65
CA ARG A 262 15.24 -12.28 -12.74
C ARG A 262 13.97 -12.62 -13.51
N ALA A 263 13.70 -13.92 -13.77
CA ALA A 263 12.47 -14.34 -14.42
C ALA A 263 11.23 -13.95 -13.60
N GLY A 264 11.25 -14.14 -12.29
CA GLY A 264 10.19 -13.69 -11.39
C GLY A 264 10.08 -12.17 -11.33
N GLY A 265 11.21 -11.46 -11.26
CA GLY A 265 11.24 -10.00 -11.34
C GLY A 265 10.61 -9.46 -12.62
N GLN A 266 10.87 -10.10 -13.76
CA GLN A 266 10.24 -9.77 -15.04
C GLN A 266 8.71 -9.95 -15.01
N GLN A 267 8.20 -10.99 -14.34
CA GLN A 267 6.76 -11.18 -14.16
C GLN A 267 6.13 -10.07 -13.31
N LEU A 268 6.82 -9.59 -12.28
CA LEU A 268 6.33 -8.48 -11.45
C LEU A 268 6.19 -7.16 -12.22
N LEU A 269 6.91 -6.97 -13.33
CA LEU A 269 6.76 -5.80 -14.20
C LEU A 269 5.37 -5.69 -14.82
N TRP A 270 4.58 -6.77 -14.83
CA TRP A 270 3.18 -6.72 -15.27
C TRP A 270 2.41 -5.58 -14.58
N TYR A 271 2.64 -5.39 -13.29
CA TYR A 271 2.02 -4.30 -12.52
C TYR A 271 2.34 -2.92 -13.09
N LEU A 272 3.57 -2.73 -13.58
CA LEU A 272 4.01 -1.48 -14.18
C LEU A 272 3.52 -1.32 -15.63
N SER A 273 3.40 -2.39 -16.40
CA SER A 273 2.97 -2.35 -17.80
C SER A 273 1.49 -2.01 -17.96
N HIS A 274 0.62 -2.43 -17.05
CA HIS A 274 -0.83 -2.22 -17.12
C HIS A 274 -1.30 -0.92 -16.43
N ASN A 275 -0.59 0.18 -16.71
CA ASN A 275 -0.85 1.50 -16.11
C ASN A 275 -1.21 2.58 -17.14
N LYS A 276 -1.65 2.20 -18.34
CA LYS A 276 -2.13 3.15 -19.36
C LYS A 276 -3.42 3.80 -18.88
N LEU A 277 -3.39 5.11 -18.71
CA LEU A 277 -4.51 5.91 -18.26
C LEU A 277 -4.69 7.14 -19.13
N PRO A 278 -5.85 7.36 -19.74
CA PRO A 278 -6.21 8.62 -20.39
C PRO A 278 -6.09 9.79 -19.40
N MET A 279 -5.75 10.97 -19.91
CA MET A 279 -5.48 12.15 -19.08
C MET A 279 -6.66 12.54 -18.19
N HIS A 280 -7.89 12.40 -18.67
CA HIS A 280 -9.09 12.74 -17.87
C HIS A 280 -9.33 11.79 -16.68
N PHE A 281 -8.80 10.55 -16.72
CA PHE A 281 -8.79 9.65 -15.57
C PHE A 281 -7.53 9.83 -14.72
N LYS A 282 -6.41 10.22 -15.32
CA LYS A 282 -5.16 10.43 -14.61
C LYS A 282 -5.16 11.70 -13.75
N ASN A 283 -5.81 12.73 -14.24
CA ASN A 283 -5.97 14.01 -13.55
C ASN A 283 -7.34 14.60 -13.82
N PRO A 284 -8.42 14.08 -13.18
CA PRO A 284 -9.74 14.66 -13.30
C PRO A 284 -9.74 16.15 -12.90
N PRO A 285 -10.53 16.99 -13.55
CA PRO A 285 -10.59 18.42 -13.22
C PRO A 285 -10.82 18.68 -11.73
N GLY A 286 -9.91 19.42 -11.10
CA GLY A 286 -9.97 19.76 -9.68
C GLY A 286 -9.32 18.74 -8.73
N TYR A 287 -8.82 17.60 -9.22
CA TYR A 287 -8.13 16.61 -8.39
C TYR A 287 -6.72 17.05 -7.96
N ALA A 288 -5.91 17.48 -8.91
CA ALA A 288 -4.60 18.04 -8.63
C ALA A 288 -4.71 19.51 -8.21
N SER A 289 -3.87 19.93 -7.27
CA SER A 289 -3.75 21.35 -6.92
C SER A 289 -3.25 22.18 -8.11
N ILE A 290 -3.49 23.49 -8.07
CA ILE A 290 -2.99 24.43 -9.08
C ILE A 290 -1.47 24.31 -9.20
N ASP A 291 -0.76 24.24 -8.08
CA ASP A 291 0.71 24.12 -8.07
C ASP A 291 1.18 22.81 -8.72
N ALA A 292 0.51 21.69 -8.43
CA ALA A 292 0.82 20.41 -9.07
C ALA A 292 0.61 20.46 -10.59
N ASN A 293 -0.47 21.12 -11.05
CA ASN A 293 -0.74 21.33 -12.48
C ASN A 293 0.32 22.23 -13.12
N VAL A 294 0.71 23.32 -12.47
CA VAL A 294 1.78 24.22 -12.93
C VAL A 294 3.11 23.48 -13.03
N MET A 295 3.45 22.65 -12.05
CA MET A 295 4.66 21.83 -12.07
C MET A 295 4.65 20.83 -13.23
N ALA A 296 3.51 20.18 -13.48
CA ALA A 296 3.34 19.26 -14.61
C ALA A 296 3.53 19.98 -15.95
N LEU A 297 2.98 21.19 -16.10
CA LEU A 297 3.13 22.02 -17.30
C LEU A 297 4.58 22.50 -17.52
N LYS A 298 5.34 22.73 -16.45
CA LYS A 298 6.76 23.14 -16.52
C LYS A 298 7.72 21.98 -16.86
N GLY A 299 7.21 20.84 -17.28
CA GLY A 299 8.01 19.70 -17.70
C GLY A 299 8.53 18.81 -16.57
N ALA A 300 8.07 19.05 -15.34
CA ALA A 300 8.17 18.05 -14.29
C ALA A 300 7.20 16.91 -14.65
N GLN A 301 7.59 16.07 -15.59
CA GLN A 301 6.83 14.91 -16.05
C GLN A 301 6.73 13.89 -14.92
N ILE A 302 5.87 14.17 -13.96
CA ILE A 302 5.59 13.23 -12.88
C ILE A 302 4.72 12.13 -13.48
N GLY A 303 5.33 11.01 -13.81
CA GLY A 303 4.65 9.75 -14.07
C GLY A 303 3.85 9.66 -15.37
N VAL A 304 4.13 10.47 -16.40
CA VAL A 304 3.60 10.23 -17.73
C VAL A 304 4.51 9.23 -18.44
N ARG A 305 4.11 7.96 -18.43
CA ARG A 305 4.74 6.97 -19.33
C ARG A 305 4.38 7.33 -20.76
N ARG A 306 5.38 7.27 -21.63
CA ARG A 306 5.16 7.46 -23.07
C ARG A 306 4.27 6.34 -23.59
N GLU A 307 3.43 6.63 -24.56
CA GLU A 307 2.69 5.60 -25.29
C GLU A 307 3.68 4.55 -25.83
N GLY A 308 3.36 3.26 -25.66
CA GLY A 308 4.26 2.16 -26.04
C GLY A 308 5.46 1.94 -25.09
N TRP A 309 5.48 2.56 -23.89
CA TRP A 309 6.54 2.28 -22.93
C TRP A 309 6.38 0.88 -22.34
N VAL A 310 7.43 0.07 -22.44
CA VAL A 310 7.54 -1.24 -21.82
C VAL A 310 8.54 -1.13 -20.67
N PRO A 311 8.22 -1.60 -19.45
CA PRO A 311 9.18 -1.57 -18.36
C PRO A 311 10.35 -2.50 -18.67
N ASP A 312 11.56 -2.00 -18.45
CA ASP A 312 12.81 -2.77 -18.54
C ASP A 312 13.24 -3.18 -17.14
N LEU A 313 13.59 -4.45 -16.97
CA LEU A 313 13.94 -5.00 -15.64
C LEU A 313 15.19 -4.33 -15.06
N ASP A 314 16.24 -4.17 -15.85
CA ASP A 314 17.49 -3.60 -15.37
C ASP A 314 17.34 -2.12 -15.02
N GLU A 315 16.54 -1.37 -15.80
CA GLU A 315 16.22 0.01 -15.48
C GLU A 315 15.42 0.12 -14.17
N GLU A 316 14.41 -0.72 -13.95
CA GLU A 316 13.59 -0.67 -12.75
C GLU A 316 14.36 -1.16 -11.51
N MET A 317 15.29 -2.10 -11.67
CA MET A 317 16.24 -2.48 -10.63
C MET A 317 17.21 -1.32 -10.31
N ALA A 318 17.77 -0.69 -11.33
CA ALA A 318 18.67 0.46 -11.14
C ALA A 318 17.97 1.65 -10.46
N LYS A 319 16.66 1.82 -10.65
CA LYS A 319 15.84 2.82 -9.95
C LYS A 319 15.50 2.44 -8.50
N GLY A 320 15.73 1.21 -8.08
CA GLY A 320 15.32 0.72 -6.75
C GLY A 320 13.80 0.49 -6.63
N ILE A 321 13.16 0.11 -7.72
CA ILE A 321 11.72 -0.24 -7.80
C ILE A 321 11.54 -1.75 -7.76
N VAL A 322 12.40 -2.49 -8.46
CA VAL A 322 12.45 -3.96 -8.46
C VAL A 322 13.70 -4.42 -7.74
N PHE A 323 13.54 -5.42 -6.89
CA PHE A 323 14.62 -6.11 -6.18
C PHE A 323 14.46 -7.61 -6.48
N CYS A 324 15.36 -8.16 -7.30
CA CYS A 324 15.26 -9.57 -7.68
C CYS A 324 16.62 -10.19 -7.91
N GLY A 325 16.67 -11.53 -7.80
CA GLY A 325 17.88 -12.33 -7.90
C GLY A 325 17.93 -13.41 -6.84
N THR A 326 19.14 -13.86 -6.50
CA THR A 326 19.38 -14.77 -5.38
C THR A 326 19.15 -14.08 -4.04
N PRO A 327 19.02 -14.80 -2.91
CA PRO A 327 18.89 -14.20 -1.59
C PRO A 327 19.99 -13.16 -1.27
N ASP A 328 21.24 -13.44 -1.63
CA ASP A 328 22.35 -12.51 -1.43
C ASP A 328 22.18 -11.24 -2.25
N GLN A 329 21.86 -11.36 -3.53
CA GLN A 329 21.67 -10.23 -4.43
C GLN A 329 20.48 -9.34 -3.96
N VAL A 330 19.38 -9.96 -3.57
CA VAL A 330 18.20 -9.21 -3.08
C VAL A 330 18.51 -8.51 -1.76
N PHE A 331 19.23 -9.15 -0.84
CA PHE A 331 19.65 -8.52 0.39
C PHE A 331 20.55 -7.31 0.12
N ASP A 332 21.55 -7.44 -0.74
CA ASP A 332 22.50 -6.36 -1.06
C ASP A 332 21.79 -5.17 -1.73
N GLN A 333 20.85 -5.44 -2.64
CA GLN A 333 20.01 -4.41 -3.28
C GLN A 333 19.16 -3.68 -2.23
N LEU A 334 18.47 -4.41 -1.34
CA LEU A 334 17.64 -3.82 -0.28
C LEU A 334 18.47 -3.06 0.74
N LYS A 335 19.64 -3.58 1.12
CA LYS A 335 20.56 -2.89 2.03
C LYS A 335 21.07 -1.58 1.42
N LYS A 336 21.49 -1.61 0.15
CA LYS A 336 21.91 -0.40 -0.58
C LYS A 336 20.81 0.65 -0.61
N PHE A 337 19.57 0.20 -0.88
CA PHE A 337 18.40 1.09 -0.86
C PHE A 337 18.13 1.65 0.54
N TYR A 338 18.13 0.80 1.55
CA TYR A 338 17.95 1.17 2.96
C TYR A 338 18.94 2.26 3.39
N ASP A 339 20.22 2.07 3.09
CA ASP A 339 21.28 3.02 3.42
C ASP A 339 21.07 4.36 2.69
N HIS A 340 20.68 4.32 1.41
CA HIS A 340 20.47 5.51 0.59
C HIS A 340 19.32 6.39 1.09
N VAL A 341 18.20 5.78 1.54
CA VAL A 341 17.02 6.52 2.02
C VAL A 341 17.13 6.90 3.51
N GLY A 342 18.21 6.53 4.18
CA GLY A 342 18.44 6.80 5.60
C GLY A 342 17.61 5.92 6.53
N GLY A 343 17.26 4.72 6.10
CA GLY A 343 16.56 3.71 6.89
C GLY A 343 15.04 3.80 6.90
N PHE A 344 14.40 2.66 7.07
CA PHE A 344 12.97 2.48 7.27
C PHE A 344 12.71 1.16 8.03
N GLY A 345 11.56 1.04 8.68
CA GLY A 345 11.25 -0.14 9.50
C GLY A 345 10.25 -1.11 8.89
N ASN A 346 9.64 -0.76 7.74
CA ASN A 346 8.64 -1.61 7.09
C ASN A 346 8.94 -1.76 5.59
N LEU A 347 9.12 -2.99 5.16
CA LEU A 347 9.23 -3.35 3.75
C LEU A 347 7.90 -3.93 3.28
N LEU A 348 7.19 -3.19 2.43
CA LEU A 348 5.94 -3.59 1.81
C LEU A 348 6.27 -4.34 0.53
N SER A 349 6.44 -5.66 0.64
CA SER A 349 6.94 -6.52 -0.42
C SER A 349 5.81 -6.91 -1.38
N MET A 350 5.74 -6.27 -2.54
CA MET A 350 4.87 -6.69 -3.63
C MET A 350 5.55 -7.87 -4.35
N GLY A 351 5.25 -9.07 -3.87
CA GLY A 351 5.88 -10.32 -4.33
C GLY A 351 5.01 -11.16 -5.24
N GLN A 352 3.88 -10.60 -5.74
CA GLN A 352 2.96 -11.28 -6.64
C GLN A 352 2.32 -10.28 -7.60
N ALA A 353 2.32 -10.57 -8.88
CA ALA A 353 1.64 -9.80 -9.92
C ALA A 353 1.50 -10.62 -11.21
N GLY A 354 0.55 -10.27 -12.05
CA GLY A 354 0.41 -10.81 -13.40
C GLY A 354 0.27 -12.32 -13.44
N HIS A 355 1.12 -12.95 -14.24
CA HIS A 355 1.12 -14.40 -14.48
C HIS A 355 2.06 -15.19 -13.54
N LEU A 356 2.59 -14.55 -12.49
CA LEU A 356 3.42 -15.25 -11.52
C LEU A 356 2.60 -16.35 -10.84
N SER A 357 3.12 -17.59 -10.89
CA SER A 357 2.40 -18.74 -10.37
C SER A 357 2.32 -18.72 -8.84
N HIS A 358 1.35 -19.43 -8.29
CA HIS A 358 1.21 -19.64 -6.86
C HIS A 358 2.45 -20.30 -6.25
N GLU A 359 2.99 -21.32 -6.93
CA GLU A 359 4.18 -22.06 -6.46
C GLU A 359 5.45 -21.18 -6.48
N ASP A 360 5.65 -20.38 -7.53
CA ASP A 360 6.79 -19.46 -7.59
C ASP A 360 6.69 -18.37 -6.53
N THR A 361 5.48 -17.87 -6.27
CA THR A 361 5.23 -16.89 -5.20
C THR A 361 5.60 -17.50 -3.84
N LYS A 362 5.16 -18.72 -3.53
CA LYS A 362 5.51 -19.41 -2.26
C LYS A 362 7.00 -19.71 -2.16
N LYS A 363 7.64 -20.14 -3.26
CA LYS A 363 9.09 -20.37 -3.31
C LYS A 363 9.85 -19.08 -2.97
N SER A 364 9.47 -17.97 -3.61
CA SER A 364 10.07 -16.65 -3.35
C SER A 364 9.85 -16.18 -1.91
N LEU A 365 8.65 -16.35 -1.36
CA LEU A 365 8.34 -16.03 0.05
C LEU A 365 9.21 -16.85 1.00
N THR A 366 9.47 -18.12 0.67
CA THR A 366 10.33 -19.00 1.48
C THR A 366 11.76 -18.47 1.55
N PHE A 367 12.38 -18.14 0.41
CA PHE A 367 13.72 -17.55 0.38
C PHE A 367 13.76 -16.18 1.06
N LEU A 368 12.76 -15.33 0.80
CA LEU A 368 12.65 -14.04 1.46
C LEU A 368 12.61 -14.18 2.98
N ALA A 369 11.80 -15.11 3.51
CA ALA A 369 11.62 -15.31 4.94
C ALA A 369 12.84 -15.93 5.62
N LYS A 370 13.47 -16.92 4.98
CA LYS A 370 14.52 -17.74 5.62
C LYS A 370 15.91 -17.18 5.43
N GLU A 371 16.19 -16.53 4.30
CA GLU A 371 17.55 -16.13 3.93
C GLU A 371 17.76 -14.63 3.90
N VAL A 372 16.75 -13.85 3.50
CA VAL A 372 16.84 -12.39 3.41
C VAL A 372 16.38 -11.70 4.69
N TYR A 373 15.20 -12.07 5.19
CA TYR A 373 14.57 -11.39 6.33
C TYR A 373 15.39 -11.42 7.62
N PRO A 374 16.06 -12.52 8.04
CA PRO A 374 16.91 -12.50 9.22
C PRO A 374 18.01 -11.42 9.17
N ARG A 375 18.59 -11.24 8.00
CA ARG A 375 19.64 -10.22 7.75
C ARG A 375 19.05 -8.80 7.78
N LEU A 376 17.88 -8.60 7.19
CA LEU A 376 17.18 -7.30 7.21
C LEU A 376 16.77 -6.88 8.64
N LYS A 377 16.48 -7.83 9.52
CA LYS A 377 16.17 -7.55 10.93
C LYS A 377 17.34 -6.93 11.68
N GLU A 378 18.56 -7.17 11.25
CA GLU A 378 19.75 -6.58 11.86
C GLU A 378 19.99 -5.12 11.44
N LEU A 379 19.39 -4.69 10.31
CA LEU A 379 19.48 -3.29 9.88
C LEU A 379 18.71 -2.39 10.87
N GLY A 380 19.34 -1.29 11.27
CA GLY A 380 18.75 -0.34 12.21
C GLY A 380 18.86 -0.73 13.69
N LYS A 381 19.47 -1.85 14.02
CA LYS A 381 19.93 -2.08 15.41
C LYS A 381 21.12 -1.18 15.70
N PRO A 382 21.22 -0.56 16.89
CA PRO A 382 22.42 0.13 17.29
C PRO A 382 23.62 -0.82 17.16
N THR A 383 24.64 -0.44 16.43
CA THR A 383 25.89 -1.21 16.39
C THR A 383 26.41 -1.24 17.82
N SER A 384 26.41 -2.41 18.45
CA SER A 384 27.09 -2.57 19.72
C SER A 384 28.56 -2.22 19.49
N ILE A 385 28.97 -1.02 19.93
CA ILE A 385 30.38 -0.70 20.01
C ILE A 385 30.96 -1.75 20.95
N ALA A 386 31.67 -2.72 20.38
CA ALA A 386 32.46 -3.64 21.15
C ALA A 386 33.36 -2.78 22.03
N ALA A 387 33.14 -2.82 23.34
CA ALA A 387 34.04 -2.21 24.29
C ALA A 387 35.41 -2.89 24.08
N ALA A 388 36.35 -2.14 23.51
CA ALA A 388 37.74 -2.48 23.42
C ALA A 388 38.44 -2.16 24.74
#